data_9a28ed042d2c73d96526edbdbf91a710
#
_entry.id   9a28ed042d2c73d96526edbdbf91a710
#
_cell.length_a   1.000
_cell.length_b   1.000
_cell.length_c   1.000
_cell.angle_alpha   90.00
_cell.angle_beta   90.00
_cell.angle_gamma   90.00
#
_symmetry.space_group_name_H-M   'P 1'
#
loop_
_entity.id
_entity.type
_entity.pdbx_description
1 polymer ?
#
loop_
_entity_poly.entity_id
_entity_poly.type
_entity_poly.pdbx_seq_one_letter_code
_entity_poly.pdbx_strand_id
1 'polypeptide(L)'
;PYSLGYVSGTMKGIWNHIRSLDFLQSLPFVDGKRIGVIGHSLGGYNALFLAAFDERVKVIVTSCGFTSFVRYRGGDLTGWSHRGHMPRIATVYGKDPKRMPFEFSEVLAAIAPRALFINAPLHDDIFDVVGVGGCVAAALPVYALLGNGSGIVVHYPNCGHDFPPEVRQAAYRWLDATLR
;
A
#
# COMPACT_ATOMS: atom_id res chain seq x y z
N PRO A 1 -21.28 -0.53 -6.27
CA PRO A 1 -20.20 -0.60 -7.29
C PRO A 1 -20.47 -1.68 -8.34
N TYR A 2 -20.96 -2.85 -7.96
CA TYR A 2 -21.15 -3.99 -8.88
C TYR A 2 -22.16 -3.70 -9.98
N SER A 3 -23.25 -3.01 -9.70
CA SER A 3 -24.24 -2.55 -10.68
C SER A 3 -23.69 -1.55 -11.70
N LEU A 4 -22.53 -0.98 -11.42
CA LEU A 4 -21.79 -0.03 -12.29
C LEU A 4 -20.61 -0.71 -13.01
N GLY A 5 -20.53 -2.04 -13.03
CA GLY A 5 -19.50 -2.79 -13.73
C GLY A 5 -18.19 -3.00 -12.98
N TYR A 6 -18.05 -2.53 -11.73
CA TYR A 6 -16.85 -2.81 -10.94
C TYR A 6 -16.86 -4.24 -10.41
N VAL A 7 -15.75 -4.94 -10.58
CA VAL A 7 -15.64 -6.35 -10.15
C VAL A 7 -15.21 -6.51 -8.69
N SER A 8 -14.81 -5.43 -8.02
CA SER A 8 -14.41 -5.43 -6.61
C SER A 8 -14.55 -4.05 -5.96
N GLY A 9 -14.67 -4.02 -4.64
CA GLY A 9 -14.60 -2.77 -3.88
C GLY A 9 -13.25 -2.07 -4.03
N THR A 10 -12.16 -2.85 -4.06
CA THR A 10 -10.80 -2.35 -4.33
C THR A 10 -10.69 -1.64 -5.67
N MET A 11 -11.19 -2.24 -6.75
CA MET A 11 -11.21 -1.60 -8.07
C MET A 11 -11.95 -0.27 -8.04
N LYS A 12 -13.10 -0.21 -7.37
CA LYS A 12 -13.85 1.04 -7.22
C LYS A 12 -13.07 2.08 -6.39
N GLY A 13 -12.37 1.63 -5.34
CA GLY A 13 -11.49 2.49 -4.53
C GLY A 13 -10.37 3.11 -5.38
N ILE A 14 -9.64 2.30 -6.13
CA ILE A 14 -8.58 2.76 -7.05
C ILE A 14 -9.13 3.81 -8.02
N TRP A 15 -10.26 3.52 -8.66
CA TRP A 15 -10.91 4.47 -9.57
C TRP A 15 -11.24 5.80 -8.89
N ASN A 16 -11.83 5.77 -7.70
CA ASN A 16 -12.15 6.98 -6.96
C ASN A 16 -10.90 7.82 -6.65
N HIS A 17 -9.81 7.17 -6.23
CA HIS A 17 -8.57 7.85 -5.91
C HIS A 17 -7.91 8.46 -7.16
N ILE A 18 -7.96 7.76 -8.31
CA ILE A 18 -7.52 8.32 -9.60
C ILE A 18 -8.33 9.57 -9.93
N ARG A 19 -9.66 9.55 -9.77
CA ARG A 19 -10.49 10.75 -9.98
C ARG A 19 -10.18 11.88 -9.01
N SER A 20 -9.78 11.54 -7.78
CA SER A 20 -9.30 12.53 -6.80
C SER A 20 -8.00 13.20 -7.26
N LEU A 21 -7.08 12.45 -7.87
CA LEU A 21 -5.86 13.01 -8.46
C LEU A 21 -6.20 13.96 -9.62
N ASP A 22 -7.14 13.62 -10.50
CA ASP A 22 -7.57 14.50 -11.57
C ASP A 22 -8.15 15.80 -11.03
N PHE A 23 -8.98 15.71 -9.98
CA PHE A 23 -9.52 16.87 -9.31
C PHE A 23 -8.42 17.75 -8.69
N LEU A 24 -7.48 17.14 -7.95
CA LEU A 24 -6.36 17.89 -7.36
C LEU A 24 -5.54 18.62 -8.43
N GLN A 25 -5.25 17.98 -9.56
CA GLN A 25 -4.51 18.59 -10.65
C GLN A 25 -5.26 19.70 -11.37
N SER A 26 -6.58 19.76 -11.28
CA SER A 26 -7.40 20.84 -11.84
C SER A 26 -7.39 22.11 -10.98
N LEU A 27 -6.91 22.04 -9.74
CA LEU A 27 -6.89 23.18 -8.82
C LEU A 27 -5.65 24.06 -9.06
N PRO A 28 -5.81 25.38 -9.25
CA PRO A 28 -4.70 26.25 -9.65
C PRO A 28 -3.63 26.48 -8.59
N PHE A 29 -3.91 26.10 -7.34
CA PHE A 29 -2.98 26.21 -6.20
C PHE A 29 -2.31 24.87 -5.83
N VAL A 30 -2.58 23.80 -6.57
CA VAL A 30 -1.96 22.48 -6.35
C VAL A 30 -0.85 22.27 -7.37
N ASP A 31 0.34 21.91 -6.87
CA ASP A 31 1.41 21.43 -7.74
C ASP A 31 1.15 19.95 -8.12
N GLY A 32 0.53 19.76 -9.26
CA GLY A 32 0.18 18.44 -9.79
C GLY A 32 1.36 17.54 -10.13
N LYS A 33 2.61 18.03 -10.05
CA LYS A 33 3.83 17.23 -10.24
C LYS A 33 4.39 16.68 -8.92
N ARG A 34 3.93 17.20 -7.79
CA ARG A 34 4.41 16.86 -6.44
C ARG A 34 3.28 16.33 -5.57
N ILE A 35 2.67 15.23 -5.98
CA ILE A 35 1.57 14.59 -5.24
C ILE A 35 2.11 13.36 -4.51
N GLY A 36 1.92 13.33 -3.19
CA GLY A 36 2.14 12.17 -2.34
C GLY A 36 0.83 11.57 -1.85
N VAL A 37 0.88 10.33 -1.38
CA VAL A 37 -0.24 9.66 -0.74
C VAL A 37 0.18 9.10 0.62
N ILE A 38 -0.70 9.21 1.60
CA ILE A 38 -0.52 8.65 2.94
C ILE A 38 -1.80 7.99 3.41
N GLY A 39 -1.68 6.82 4.04
CA GLY A 39 -2.82 6.12 4.59
C GLY A 39 -2.46 5.12 5.68
N HIS A 40 -3.45 4.83 6.54
CA HIS A 40 -3.35 3.84 7.60
C HIS A 40 -4.37 2.73 7.37
N SER A 41 -4.01 1.48 7.68
CA SER A 41 -4.87 0.30 7.58
C SER A 41 -5.44 0.17 6.16
N LEU A 42 -6.76 0.21 5.98
CA LEU A 42 -7.40 0.27 4.66
C LEU A 42 -6.86 1.42 3.80
N GLY A 43 -6.58 2.58 4.40
CA GLY A 43 -5.96 3.71 3.71
C GLY A 43 -4.53 3.42 3.26
N GLY A 44 -3.74 2.70 4.07
CA GLY A 44 -2.37 2.27 3.72
C GLY A 44 -2.34 1.31 2.52
N TYR A 45 -3.23 0.34 2.52
CA TYR A 45 -3.47 -0.56 1.40
C TYR A 45 -3.93 0.21 0.14
N ASN A 46 -4.87 1.14 0.28
CA ASN A 46 -5.33 1.95 -0.85
C ASN A 46 -4.22 2.85 -1.41
N ALA A 47 -3.33 3.37 -0.56
CA ALA A 47 -2.18 4.16 -0.99
C ALA A 47 -1.24 3.35 -1.89
N LEU A 48 -0.95 2.09 -1.53
CA LEU A 48 -0.13 1.19 -2.33
C LEU A 48 -0.77 0.90 -3.69
N PHE A 49 -2.04 0.54 -3.72
CA PHE A 49 -2.72 0.23 -4.98
C PHE A 49 -2.91 1.48 -5.85
N LEU A 50 -3.22 2.64 -5.27
CA LEU A 50 -3.26 3.87 -6.05
C LEU A 50 -1.90 4.13 -6.72
N ALA A 51 -0.81 4.03 -5.97
CA ALA A 51 0.53 4.24 -6.51
C ALA A 51 0.90 3.20 -7.58
N ALA A 52 0.52 1.94 -7.42
CA ALA A 52 0.79 0.91 -8.42
C ALA A 52 0.06 1.16 -9.76
N PHE A 53 -1.10 1.82 -9.73
CA PHE A 53 -1.92 2.10 -10.91
C PHE A 53 -1.84 3.53 -11.44
N ASP A 54 -1.19 4.45 -10.71
CA ASP A 54 -1.09 5.86 -11.15
C ASP A 54 0.28 6.46 -10.80
N GLU A 55 1.08 6.71 -11.83
CA GLU A 55 2.45 7.23 -11.70
C GLU A 55 2.52 8.70 -11.26
N ARG A 56 1.39 9.39 -11.20
CA ARG A 56 1.32 10.77 -10.69
C ARG A 56 1.59 10.86 -9.20
N VAL A 57 1.38 9.76 -8.47
CA VAL A 57 1.79 9.63 -7.06
C VAL A 57 3.30 9.45 -7.02
N LYS A 58 4.02 10.42 -6.45
CA LYS A 58 5.49 10.45 -6.42
C LYS A 58 6.10 9.87 -5.15
N VAL A 59 5.40 10.00 -4.03
CA VAL A 59 5.84 9.55 -2.71
C VAL A 59 4.69 8.85 -2.00
N ILE A 60 4.97 7.73 -1.38
CA ILE A 60 3.95 6.87 -0.80
C ILE A 60 4.26 6.61 0.67
N VAL A 61 3.27 6.78 1.55
CA VAL A 61 3.31 6.35 2.94
C VAL A 61 2.21 5.34 3.20
N THR A 62 2.58 4.14 3.60
CA THR A 62 1.66 3.10 4.05
C THR A 62 1.90 2.77 5.51
N SER A 63 0.86 2.78 6.31
CA SER A 63 0.88 2.39 7.72
C SER A 63 -0.06 1.21 7.91
N CYS A 64 0.43 0.08 8.41
CA CYS A 64 -0.38 -1.13 8.63
C CYS A 64 -1.25 -1.49 7.41
N GLY A 65 -0.70 -1.37 6.18
CA GLY A 65 -1.47 -1.52 4.95
C GLY A 65 -1.35 -2.87 4.28
N PHE A 66 -0.37 -3.68 4.66
CA PHE A 66 -0.10 -4.98 4.04
C PHE A 66 0.77 -5.89 4.90
N THR A 67 0.75 -7.15 4.56
CA THR A 67 1.74 -8.20 4.87
C THR A 67 1.66 -9.24 3.75
N SER A 68 2.53 -10.24 3.73
CA SER A 68 2.36 -11.34 2.76
C SER A 68 1.05 -12.09 3.01
N PHE A 69 0.42 -12.61 1.95
CA PHE A 69 -0.85 -13.31 2.08
C PHE A 69 -0.78 -14.52 3.03
N VAL A 70 0.35 -15.22 3.04
CA VAL A 70 0.55 -16.36 3.96
C VAL A 70 0.66 -15.96 5.43
N ARG A 71 0.96 -14.71 5.71
CA ARG A 71 1.10 -14.16 7.07
C ARG A 71 -0.11 -13.35 7.54
N TYR A 72 -0.95 -12.90 6.62
CA TYR A 72 -2.15 -12.16 6.97
C TYR A 72 -3.06 -13.02 7.86
N ARG A 73 -3.25 -12.60 9.13
CA ARG A 73 -4.03 -13.36 10.13
C ARG A 73 -3.73 -14.86 10.13
N GLY A 74 -2.44 -15.22 10.04
CA GLY A 74 -2.02 -16.62 9.96
C GLY A 74 -2.42 -17.35 8.67
N GLY A 75 -2.69 -16.63 7.59
CA GLY A 75 -3.10 -17.15 6.28
C GLY A 75 -4.62 -17.17 6.05
N ASP A 76 -5.41 -16.62 6.98
CA ASP A 76 -6.86 -16.48 6.79
C ASP A 76 -7.20 -15.24 5.96
N LEU A 77 -7.45 -15.41 4.67
CA LEU A 77 -7.78 -14.34 3.74
C LEU A 77 -9.27 -13.90 3.78
N THR A 78 -10.04 -14.34 4.77
CA THR A 78 -11.46 -13.98 4.88
C THR A 78 -11.68 -12.47 4.91
N GLY A 79 -10.82 -11.72 5.65
CA GLY A 79 -10.87 -10.26 5.72
C GLY A 79 -10.68 -9.56 4.37
N TRP A 80 -9.85 -10.12 3.48
CA TRP A 80 -9.64 -9.60 2.13
C TRP A 80 -10.72 -10.01 1.13
N SER A 81 -11.48 -11.08 1.40
CA SER A 81 -12.32 -11.78 0.42
C SER A 81 -13.75 -11.28 0.33
N HIS A 82 -14.17 -10.33 1.16
CA HIS A 82 -15.56 -9.83 1.10
C HIS A 82 -15.77 -8.81 -0.03
N ARG A 83 -17.04 -8.53 -0.34
CA ARG A 83 -17.44 -7.67 -1.47
C ARG A 83 -16.86 -6.24 -1.40
N GLY A 84 -16.56 -5.72 -0.21
CA GLY A 84 -15.94 -4.41 -0.02
C GLY A 84 -14.46 -4.36 -0.40
N HIS A 85 -13.81 -5.51 -0.58
CA HIS A 85 -12.40 -5.64 -0.98
C HIS A 85 -12.26 -6.43 -2.29
N MET A 86 -11.75 -7.65 -2.23
CA MET A 86 -11.40 -8.49 -3.39
C MET A 86 -12.16 -9.83 -3.36
N PRO A 87 -13.43 -9.88 -3.73
CA PRO A 87 -14.27 -11.10 -3.60
C PRO A 87 -13.71 -12.30 -4.38
N ARG A 88 -12.93 -12.08 -5.43
CA ARG A 88 -12.28 -13.16 -6.20
C ARG A 88 -11.31 -14.00 -5.37
N ILE A 89 -10.79 -13.47 -4.26
CA ILE A 89 -10.00 -14.24 -3.30
C ILE A 89 -10.80 -15.46 -2.81
N ALA A 90 -12.09 -15.30 -2.52
CA ALA A 90 -12.94 -16.44 -2.16
C ALA A 90 -13.41 -17.23 -3.39
N THR A 91 -13.96 -16.54 -4.39
CA THR A 91 -14.72 -17.20 -5.48
C THR A 91 -13.84 -17.87 -6.53
N VAL A 92 -12.59 -17.43 -6.69
CA VAL A 92 -11.63 -17.95 -7.68
C VAL A 92 -10.48 -18.69 -7.01
N TYR A 93 -9.91 -18.10 -5.96
CA TYR A 93 -8.69 -18.61 -5.33
C TYR A 93 -8.94 -19.41 -4.04
N GLY A 94 -10.22 -19.57 -3.62
CA GLY A 94 -10.63 -20.40 -2.48
C GLY A 94 -10.09 -19.91 -1.13
N LYS A 95 -9.70 -18.64 -1.03
CA LYS A 95 -9.00 -18.05 0.13
C LYS A 95 -7.65 -18.70 0.44
N ASP A 96 -7.08 -19.45 -0.50
CA ASP A 96 -5.77 -20.09 -0.32
C ASP A 96 -4.66 -19.08 -0.65
N PRO A 97 -3.81 -18.69 0.32
CA PRO A 97 -2.70 -17.76 0.10
C PRO A 97 -1.73 -18.20 -1.00
N LYS A 98 -1.57 -19.52 -1.18
CA LYS A 98 -0.66 -20.09 -2.18
C LYS A 98 -1.21 -20.03 -3.60
N ARG A 99 -2.50 -19.74 -3.75
CA ARG A 99 -3.17 -19.63 -5.05
C ARG A 99 -3.37 -18.18 -5.49
N MET A 100 -2.93 -17.23 -4.68
CA MET A 100 -3.04 -15.82 -5.04
C MET A 100 -2.24 -15.51 -6.29
N PRO A 101 -2.78 -14.71 -7.25
CA PRO A 101 -2.10 -14.43 -8.53
C PRO A 101 -1.00 -13.38 -8.42
N PHE A 102 -0.84 -12.77 -7.26
CA PHE A 102 0.22 -11.81 -6.93
C PHE A 102 0.48 -11.84 -5.42
N GLU A 103 1.61 -11.25 -5.01
CA GLU A 103 1.95 -11.00 -3.62
C GLU A 103 2.22 -9.49 -3.42
N PHE A 104 2.19 -9.01 -2.18
CA PHE A 104 2.49 -7.61 -1.89
C PHE A 104 3.92 -7.21 -2.25
N SER A 105 4.86 -8.14 -2.29
CA SER A 105 6.20 -7.89 -2.85
C SER A 105 6.15 -7.36 -4.28
N GLU A 106 5.25 -7.88 -5.11
CA GLU A 106 5.06 -7.44 -6.50
C GLU A 106 4.38 -6.08 -6.57
N VAL A 107 3.46 -5.79 -5.65
CA VAL A 107 2.86 -4.45 -5.53
C VAL A 107 3.92 -3.42 -5.16
N LEU A 108 4.81 -3.74 -4.19
CA LEU A 108 5.93 -2.85 -3.83
C LEU A 108 6.91 -2.68 -5.00
N ALA A 109 7.23 -3.76 -5.72
CA ALA A 109 8.08 -3.71 -6.91
C ALA A 109 7.48 -2.86 -8.03
N ALA A 110 6.16 -2.92 -8.25
CA ALA A 110 5.45 -2.09 -9.24
C ALA A 110 5.46 -0.59 -8.91
N ILE A 111 5.70 -0.22 -7.65
CA ILE A 111 5.86 1.18 -7.22
C ILE A 111 7.26 1.72 -7.53
N ALA A 112 8.27 0.85 -7.59
CA ALA A 112 9.66 1.24 -7.81
C ALA A 112 9.84 2.08 -9.11
N PRO A 113 10.75 3.05 -9.14
CA PRO A 113 11.71 3.46 -8.10
C PRO A 113 11.20 4.54 -7.15
N ARG A 114 9.87 4.77 -7.09
CA ARG A 114 9.27 5.84 -6.26
C ARG A 114 9.47 5.59 -4.77
N ALA A 115 9.65 6.67 -4.03
CA ALA A 115 9.97 6.61 -2.60
C ALA A 115 8.77 6.09 -1.78
N LEU A 116 9.02 5.11 -0.92
CA LEU A 116 8.03 4.41 -0.12
C LEU A 116 8.42 4.40 1.37
N PHE A 117 7.56 4.95 2.22
CA PHE A 117 7.66 4.87 3.67
C PHE A 117 6.65 3.86 4.21
N ILE A 118 7.11 2.95 5.06
CA ILE A 118 6.30 1.88 5.63
C ILE A 118 6.33 2.00 7.16
N ASN A 119 5.17 2.06 7.79
CA ASN A 119 4.99 1.83 9.21
C ASN A 119 4.47 0.40 9.40
N ALA A 120 5.28 -0.46 10.02
CA ALA A 120 5.00 -1.87 10.28
C ALA A 120 5.21 -2.19 11.76
N PRO A 121 4.21 -1.99 12.62
CA PRO A 121 4.32 -2.25 14.06
C PRO A 121 4.69 -3.69 14.38
N LEU A 122 5.49 -3.85 15.45
CA LEU A 122 6.01 -5.17 15.86
C LEU A 122 4.92 -6.14 16.35
N HIS A 123 3.77 -5.61 16.81
CA HIS A 123 2.69 -6.39 17.42
C HIS A 123 1.35 -6.21 16.70
N ASP A 124 1.39 -5.91 15.40
CA ASP A 124 0.17 -5.86 14.59
C ASP A 124 -0.39 -7.28 14.41
N ASP A 125 -1.59 -7.51 14.95
CA ASP A 125 -2.27 -8.81 14.93
C ASP A 125 -2.97 -9.11 13.58
N ILE A 126 -3.01 -8.13 12.68
CA ILE A 126 -3.59 -8.24 11.34
C ILE A 126 -2.49 -8.40 10.30
N PHE A 127 -1.49 -7.53 10.34
CA PHE A 127 -0.42 -7.44 9.36
C PHE A 127 0.92 -7.82 9.99
N ASP A 128 1.17 -9.12 10.10
CA ASP A 128 2.39 -9.70 10.68
C ASP A 128 3.65 -9.03 10.10
N VAL A 129 4.48 -8.49 11.00
CA VAL A 129 5.68 -7.72 10.65
C VAL A 129 6.72 -8.54 9.87
N VAL A 130 6.79 -9.85 10.12
CA VAL A 130 7.72 -10.75 9.40
C VAL A 130 7.31 -10.86 7.94
N GLY A 131 6.00 -10.90 7.66
CA GLY A 131 5.49 -10.88 6.29
C GLY A 131 5.74 -9.55 5.58
N VAL A 132 5.64 -8.42 6.30
CA VAL A 132 6.02 -7.10 5.76
C VAL A 132 7.50 -7.10 5.39
N GLY A 133 8.39 -7.52 6.30
CA GLY A 133 9.83 -7.60 6.05
C GLY A 133 10.18 -8.49 4.86
N GLY A 134 9.51 -9.63 4.71
CA GLY A 134 9.66 -10.53 3.57
C GLY A 134 9.28 -9.87 2.24
N CYS A 135 8.15 -9.15 2.18
CA CYS A 135 7.74 -8.42 0.99
C CYS A 135 8.72 -7.30 0.62
N VAL A 136 9.21 -6.56 1.62
CA VAL A 136 10.23 -5.52 1.41
C VAL A 136 11.51 -6.12 0.85
N ALA A 137 12.03 -7.17 1.48
CA ALA A 137 13.27 -7.83 1.03
C ALA A 137 13.17 -8.34 -0.42
N ALA A 138 12.01 -8.86 -0.82
CA ALA A 138 11.76 -9.31 -2.19
C ALA A 138 11.63 -8.16 -3.21
N ALA A 139 11.17 -6.97 -2.80
CA ALA A 139 11.05 -5.81 -3.68
C ALA A 139 12.36 -5.02 -3.84
N LEU A 140 13.25 -5.04 -2.84
CA LEU A 140 14.51 -4.26 -2.86
C LEU A 140 15.39 -4.48 -4.09
N PRO A 141 15.56 -5.72 -4.64
CA PRO A 141 16.33 -5.91 -5.88
C PRO A 141 15.78 -5.12 -7.07
N VAL A 142 14.45 -4.95 -7.17
CA VAL A 142 13.84 -4.14 -8.24
C VAL A 142 14.12 -2.66 -8.02
N TYR A 143 14.04 -2.18 -6.79
CA TYR A 143 14.43 -0.80 -6.45
C TYR A 143 15.91 -0.54 -6.78
N ALA A 144 16.80 -1.46 -6.44
CA ALA A 144 18.23 -1.36 -6.76
C ALA A 144 18.46 -1.34 -8.28
N LEU A 145 17.81 -2.23 -9.04
CA LEU A 145 17.88 -2.29 -10.50
C LEU A 145 17.45 -0.97 -11.15
N LEU A 146 16.44 -0.32 -10.60
CA LEU A 146 15.91 0.95 -11.09
C LEU A 146 16.62 2.19 -10.50
N GLY A 147 17.77 2.00 -9.84
CA GLY A 147 18.65 3.07 -9.37
C GLY A 147 18.25 3.73 -8.05
N ASN A 148 17.30 3.17 -7.31
CA ASN A 148 16.88 3.70 -6.01
C ASN A 148 16.85 2.62 -4.90
N GLY A 149 17.97 1.94 -4.66
CA GLY A 149 18.08 0.87 -3.66
C GLY A 149 17.78 1.31 -2.22
N SER A 150 17.77 2.59 -1.92
CA SER A 150 17.37 3.18 -0.63
C SER A 150 15.95 3.77 -0.63
N GLY A 151 15.18 3.53 -1.69
CA GLY A 151 13.86 4.14 -1.87
C GLY A 151 12.77 3.64 -0.91
N ILE A 152 13.01 2.54 -0.19
CA ILE A 152 12.09 2.03 0.83
C ILE A 152 12.64 2.33 2.23
N VAL A 153 11.86 3.02 3.05
CA VAL A 153 12.13 3.30 4.46
C VAL A 153 11.09 2.58 5.31
N VAL A 154 11.53 1.79 6.28
CA VAL A 154 10.61 1.03 7.16
C VAL A 154 10.81 1.43 8.62
N HIS A 155 9.71 1.68 9.32
CA HIS A 155 9.65 1.89 10.77
C HIS A 155 8.93 0.73 11.45
N TYR A 156 9.51 0.24 12.53
CA TYR A 156 8.99 -0.88 13.33
C TYR A 156 8.68 -0.43 14.77
N PRO A 157 7.62 0.36 15.01
CA PRO A 157 7.31 0.80 16.35
C PRO A 157 6.83 -0.36 17.23
N ASN A 158 7.11 -0.24 18.53
CA ASN A 158 6.70 -1.22 19.55
C ASN A 158 5.24 -0.99 19.96
N CYS A 159 4.30 -1.29 19.08
CA CYS A 159 2.86 -1.15 19.30
C CYS A 159 2.08 -2.18 18.46
N GLY A 160 0.77 -2.22 18.64
CA GLY A 160 -0.18 -2.98 17.81
C GLY A 160 -0.55 -2.24 16.52
N HIS A 161 -1.73 -2.53 16.00
CA HIS A 161 -2.27 -1.95 14.75
C HIS A 161 -2.51 -0.44 14.88
N ASP A 162 -1.44 0.36 14.83
CA ASP A 162 -1.48 1.81 15.05
C ASP A 162 -0.50 2.56 14.15
N PHE A 163 -0.70 3.86 14.04
CA PHE A 163 0.23 4.81 13.43
C PHE A 163 0.64 5.82 14.51
N PRO A 164 1.62 5.48 15.36
CA PRO A 164 1.98 6.31 16.51
C PRO A 164 2.37 7.72 16.10
N PRO A 165 2.09 8.73 16.95
CA PRO A 165 2.35 10.13 16.63
C PRO A 165 3.78 10.41 16.18
N GLU A 166 4.78 9.82 16.83
CA GLU A 166 6.20 9.98 16.50
C GLU A 166 6.56 9.44 15.11
N VAL A 167 6.01 8.28 14.72
CA VAL A 167 6.21 7.69 13.39
C VAL A 167 5.45 8.49 12.33
N ARG A 168 4.24 8.94 12.65
CA ARG A 168 3.44 9.79 11.76
C ARG A 168 4.11 11.13 11.50
N GLN A 169 4.70 11.75 12.52
CA GLN A 169 5.48 12.97 12.36
C GLN A 169 6.78 12.73 11.55
N ALA A 170 7.42 11.57 11.73
CA ALA A 170 8.55 11.19 10.88
C ALA A 170 8.12 11.04 9.41
N ALA A 171 6.97 10.40 9.16
CA ALA A 171 6.41 10.26 7.82
C ALA A 171 6.10 11.63 7.17
N TYR A 172 5.53 12.58 7.91
CA TYR A 172 5.27 13.94 7.40
C TYR A 172 6.57 14.66 7.03
N ARG A 173 7.57 14.65 7.90
CA ARG A 173 8.89 15.26 7.58
C ARG A 173 9.53 14.61 6.36
N TRP A 174 9.41 13.29 6.25
CA TRP A 174 9.96 12.55 5.12
C TRP A 174 9.21 12.86 3.82
N LEU A 175 7.88 12.96 3.84
CA LEU A 175 7.07 13.43 2.72
C LEU A 175 7.51 14.82 2.25
N ASP A 176 7.62 15.78 3.18
CA ASP A 176 8.02 17.15 2.89
C ASP A 176 9.43 17.22 2.26
N ALA A 177 10.36 16.41 2.77
CA ALA A 177 11.73 16.37 2.25
C ALA A 177 11.82 15.72 0.85
N THR A 178 10.97 14.74 0.57
CA THR A 178 11.03 13.95 -0.67
C THR A 178 10.23 14.59 -1.82
N LEU A 179 9.20 15.39 -1.51
CA LEU A 179 8.38 16.11 -2.49
C LEU A 179 8.93 17.50 -2.90
N ARG A 180 10.06 17.91 -2.35
CA ARG A 180 10.70 19.22 -2.67
C ARG A 180 11.26 19.31 -4.07
#